data_063053b6297237a89932094cc00ada59
#
_entry.id   063053b6297237a89932094cc00ada59
#
_cell.length_a   1.000
_cell.length_b   1.000
_cell.length_c   1.000
_cell.angle_alpha   90.00
_cell.angle_beta   90.00
_cell.angle_gamma   90.00
#
_symmetry.space_group_name_H-M   'P 1'
#
loop_
_entity.id
_entity.type
_entity.pdbx_description
1 polymer ?
#
loop_
_entity_poly.entity_id
_entity_poly.type
_entity_poly.pdbx_seq_one_letter_code
_entity_poly.pdbx_strand_id
1 'polypeptide(L)'
;LFTNATMLTPQIADMLAASRPHVVEITMYGATPETYEAVTRMPGSYERFVRGLELLLERNIRVALKSMILTLNKDELPAMEAFVERYGLDFRYDGTIWPRVDGDMQPLKYAISMDEMIQIDLDYPDRSEQWEKRSLEFQGIAVRNEYVYSCGAGLRTFHIDSTGRMSACMMARKPAFDLFSMNFMDAWQQIGELRNMKRQRHTECETCLVGALCLQCPGWSQ
;
A
#
# COMPACT_ATOMS: atom_id res chain seq x y z
N LEU A 1 3.73 6.41 -10.02
CA LEU A 1 2.44 5.97 -10.55
C LEU A 1 2.18 4.53 -10.13
N PHE A 2 0.94 4.23 -9.67
CA PHE A 2 0.51 2.85 -9.35
C PHE A 2 -0.50 2.37 -10.39
N THR A 3 -0.35 1.13 -10.87
CA THR A 3 -1.22 0.52 -11.86
C THR A 3 -1.17 -1.01 -11.79
N ASN A 4 -2.14 -1.68 -12.41
CA ASN A 4 -2.05 -3.12 -12.71
C ASN A 4 -1.55 -3.40 -14.15
N ALA A 5 -1.25 -2.36 -14.91
CA ALA A 5 -0.74 -2.37 -16.29
C ALA A 5 -1.68 -2.99 -17.35
N THR A 6 -2.81 -3.57 -16.97
CA THR A 6 -3.68 -4.36 -17.89
C THR A 6 -4.36 -3.53 -18.96
N MET A 7 -4.42 -2.20 -18.80
CA MET A 7 -5.03 -1.26 -19.76
C MET A 7 -3.99 -0.41 -20.50
N LEU A 8 -2.70 -0.68 -20.36
CA LEU A 8 -1.67 0.05 -21.07
C LEU A 8 -1.74 -0.25 -22.57
N THR A 9 -1.68 0.83 -23.34
CA THR A 9 -1.54 0.80 -24.79
C THR A 9 -0.21 1.45 -25.18
N PRO A 10 0.29 1.24 -26.41
CA PRO A 10 1.48 1.94 -26.88
C PRO A 10 1.39 3.46 -26.70
N GLN A 11 0.23 4.07 -26.99
CA GLN A 11 0.01 5.51 -26.86
C GLN A 11 0.12 5.98 -25.41
N ILE A 12 -0.44 5.22 -24.44
CA ILE A 12 -0.33 5.53 -23.01
C ILE A 12 1.13 5.39 -22.56
N ALA A 13 1.82 4.35 -23.00
CA ALA A 13 3.22 4.13 -22.68
C ALA A 13 4.12 5.24 -23.26
N ASP A 14 3.84 5.73 -24.49
CA ASP A 14 4.54 6.87 -25.10
C ASP A 14 4.32 8.16 -24.30
N MET A 15 3.08 8.41 -23.85
CA MET A 15 2.76 9.56 -22.99
C MET A 15 3.51 9.47 -21.64
N LEU A 16 3.57 8.29 -21.03
CA LEU A 16 4.31 8.09 -19.77
C LEU A 16 5.82 8.28 -19.99
N ALA A 17 6.37 7.81 -21.11
CA ALA A 17 7.78 8.04 -21.46
C ALA A 17 8.10 9.53 -21.61
N ALA A 18 7.20 10.30 -22.21
CA ALA A 18 7.34 11.76 -22.33
C ALA A 18 7.23 12.48 -20.98
N SER A 19 6.35 12.01 -20.08
CA SER A 19 6.13 12.59 -18.75
C SER A 19 7.15 12.17 -17.71
N ARG A 20 7.94 11.14 -17.97
CA ARG A 20 9.02 10.56 -17.13
C ARG A 20 8.63 10.44 -15.65
N PRO A 21 7.66 9.60 -15.29
CA PRO A 21 7.37 9.34 -13.89
C PRO A 21 8.62 8.81 -13.18
N HIS A 22 8.81 9.17 -11.91
CA HIS A 22 9.94 8.69 -11.12
C HIS A 22 10.02 7.15 -11.12
N VAL A 23 8.87 6.49 -10.98
CA VAL A 23 8.71 5.04 -11.07
C VAL A 23 7.26 4.71 -11.41
N VAL A 24 7.05 3.65 -12.20
CA VAL A 24 5.74 3.00 -12.37
C VAL A 24 5.75 1.71 -11.56
N GLU A 25 4.96 1.67 -10.51
CA GLU A 25 4.83 0.49 -9.66
C GLU A 25 3.62 -0.32 -10.10
N ILE A 26 3.86 -1.55 -10.55
CA ILE A 26 2.82 -2.43 -11.07
C ILE A 26 2.50 -3.51 -10.05
N THR A 27 1.21 -3.74 -9.81
CA THR A 27 0.77 -4.83 -8.95
C THR A 27 0.74 -6.13 -9.74
N MET A 28 1.50 -7.13 -9.26
CA MET A 28 1.53 -8.50 -9.74
C MET A 28 0.75 -9.39 -8.76
N TYR A 29 -0.21 -10.15 -9.25
CA TYR A 29 -1.10 -10.96 -8.41
C TYR A 29 -0.79 -12.46 -8.45
N GLY A 30 0.12 -12.90 -9.29
CA GLY A 30 0.57 -14.27 -9.46
C GLY A 30 1.63 -14.35 -10.53
N ALA A 31 2.42 -15.42 -10.54
CA ALA A 31 3.45 -15.72 -11.55
C ALA A 31 2.89 -16.52 -12.73
N THR A 32 1.69 -17.10 -12.55
CA THR A 32 0.98 -17.88 -13.57
C THR A 32 -0.35 -17.20 -13.96
N PRO A 33 -0.86 -17.46 -15.19
CA PRO A 33 -2.18 -16.99 -15.59
C PRO A 33 -3.28 -17.46 -14.62
N GLU A 34 -3.20 -18.71 -14.17
CA GLU A 34 -4.19 -19.34 -13.30
C GLU A 34 -4.33 -18.57 -11.98
N THR A 35 -3.22 -18.34 -11.30
CA THR A 35 -3.21 -17.63 -10.01
C THR A 35 -3.53 -16.15 -10.18
N TYR A 36 -2.95 -15.50 -11.18
CA TYR A 36 -3.20 -14.08 -11.44
C TYR A 36 -4.69 -13.82 -11.73
N GLU A 37 -5.30 -14.67 -12.55
CA GLU A 37 -6.70 -14.54 -12.94
C GLU A 37 -7.68 -15.01 -11.85
N ALA A 38 -7.27 -15.93 -10.99
CA ALA A 38 -8.04 -16.27 -9.78
C ALA A 38 -8.18 -15.06 -8.84
N VAL A 39 -7.13 -14.25 -8.70
CA VAL A 39 -7.16 -13.02 -7.89
C VAL A 39 -7.96 -11.93 -8.58
N THR A 40 -7.67 -11.64 -9.84
CA THR A 40 -8.30 -10.53 -10.58
C THR A 40 -9.73 -10.85 -11.03
N ARG A 41 -10.09 -12.12 -11.12
CA ARG A 41 -11.35 -12.65 -11.68
C ARG A 41 -11.61 -12.19 -13.11
N MET A 42 -10.55 -11.96 -13.87
CA MET A 42 -10.66 -11.46 -15.23
C MET A 42 -9.78 -12.28 -16.19
N PRO A 43 -10.39 -13.12 -17.02
CA PRO A 43 -9.69 -13.91 -18.02
C PRO A 43 -8.82 -13.04 -18.95
N GLY A 44 -7.61 -13.52 -19.28
CA GLY A 44 -6.64 -12.80 -20.11
C GLY A 44 -6.00 -11.60 -19.42
N SER A 45 -6.19 -11.39 -18.11
CA SER A 45 -5.59 -10.27 -17.39
C SER A 45 -4.08 -10.46 -17.15
N TYR A 46 -3.61 -11.68 -17.03
CA TYR A 46 -2.19 -11.99 -16.92
C TYR A 46 -1.43 -11.58 -18.17
N GLU A 47 -1.91 -11.97 -19.34
CA GLU A 47 -1.30 -11.61 -20.62
C GLU A 47 -1.27 -10.08 -20.82
N ARG A 48 -2.37 -9.40 -20.44
CA ARG A 48 -2.43 -7.94 -20.50
C ARG A 48 -1.46 -7.28 -19.52
N PHE A 49 -1.27 -7.84 -18.33
CA PHE A 49 -0.26 -7.38 -17.36
C PHE A 49 1.14 -7.49 -17.95
N VAL A 50 1.52 -8.67 -18.47
CA VAL A 50 2.85 -8.91 -19.07
C VAL A 50 3.10 -7.97 -20.24
N ARG A 51 2.13 -7.86 -21.14
CA ARG A 51 2.22 -6.91 -22.27
C ARG A 51 2.38 -5.46 -21.81
N GLY A 52 1.64 -5.05 -20.79
CA GLY A 52 1.73 -3.70 -20.23
C GLY A 52 3.10 -3.44 -19.59
N LEU A 53 3.66 -4.42 -18.89
CA LEU A 53 5.02 -4.37 -18.35
C LEU A 53 6.04 -4.19 -19.47
N GLU A 54 5.98 -5.02 -20.51
CA GLU A 54 6.89 -4.96 -21.66
C GLU A 54 6.83 -3.60 -22.37
N LEU A 55 5.63 -3.05 -22.59
CA LEU A 55 5.47 -1.73 -23.19
C LEU A 55 6.19 -0.61 -22.41
N LEU A 56 6.26 -0.70 -21.10
CA LEU A 56 6.98 0.27 -20.26
C LEU A 56 8.50 0.05 -20.33
N LEU A 57 8.94 -1.20 -20.28
CA LEU A 57 10.35 -1.56 -20.34
C LEU A 57 11.00 -1.21 -21.69
N GLU A 58 10.30 -1.46 -22.80
CA GLU A 58 10.72 -1.05 -24.16
C GLU A 58 10.99 0.45 -24.27
N ARG A 59 10.33 1.26 -23.43
CA ARG A 59 10.48 2.72 -23.40
C ARG A 59 11.44 3.21 -22.31
N ASN A 60 12.19 2.32 -21.70
CA ASN A 60 13.11 2.62 -20.61
C ASN A 60 12.44 3.38 -19.44
N ILE A 61 11.16 3.10 -19.18
CA ILE A 61 10.47 3.63 -18.01
C ILE A 61 10.89 2.79 -16.81
N ARG A 62 11.29 3.46 -15.71
CA ARG A 62 11.61 2.76 -14.47
C ARG A 62 10.36 2.08 -13.91
N VAL A 63 10.41 0.77 -13.80
CA VAL A 63 9.33 -0.07 -13.26
C VAL A 63 9.80 -0.76 -11.99
N ALA A 64 8.90 -0.89 -11.03
CA ALA A 64 9.01 -1.79 -9.89
C ALA A 64 7.75 -2.64 -9.81
N LEU A 65 7.89 -3.88 -9.34
CA LEU A 65 6.75 -4.77 -9.11
C LEU A 65 6.43 -4.83 -7.62
N LYS A 66 5.15 -4.99 -7.33
CA LYS A 66 4.68 -5.27 -5.96
C LYS A 66 3.61 -6.35 -5.97
N SER A 67 3.46 -7.05 -4.87
CA SER A 67 2.35 -8.00 -4.68
C SER A 67 1.67 -7.80 -3.33
N MET A 68 0.38 -8.08 -3.30
CA MET A 68 -0.37 -8.35 -2.08
C MET A 68 -0.43 -9.86 -1.92
N ILE A 69 0.15 -10.36 -0.82
CA ILE A 69 0.14 -11.80 -0.54
C ILE A 69 -1.21 -12.17 0.08
N LEU A 70 -1.87 -13.09 -0.56
CA LEU A 70 -3.20 -13.58 -0.27
C LEU A 70 -3.18 -15.10 -0.10
N THR A 71 -4.22 -15.66 0.48
CA THR A 71 -4.42 -17.12 0.50
C THR A 71 -4.43 -17.75 -0.88
N LEU A 72 -4.70 -16.96 -1.93
CA LEU A 72 -4.76 -17.42 -3.32
C LEU A 72 -3.40 -17.48 -4.03
N ASN A 73 -2.41 -16.71 -3.59
CA ASN A 73 -1.14 -16.55 -4.32
C ASN A 73 0.12 -16.71 -3.46
N LYS A 74 -0.01 -16.95 -2.16
CA LYS A 74 1.13 -17.06 -1.22
C LYS A 74 2.15 -18.11 -1.65
N ASP A 75 1.67 -19.23 -2.19
CA ASP A 75 2.52 -20.35 -2.59
C ASP A 75 3.30 -20.06 -3.89
N GLU A 76 2.93 -19.01 -4.64
CA GLU A 76 3.65 -18.55 -5.83
C GLU A 76 4.70 -17.46 -5.54
N LEU A 77 4.90 -17.04 -4.29
CA LEU A 77 5.85 -15.98 -3.98
C LEU A 77 7.26 -16.23 -4.54
N PRO A 78 7.86 -17.45 -4.41
CA PRO A 78 9.15 -17.72 -5.02
C PRO A 78 9.14 -17.62 -6.56
N ALA A 79 8.04 -18.03 -7.19
CA ALA A 79 7.88 -17.92 -8.64
C ALA A 79 7.70 -16.44 -9.09
N MET A 80 7.05 -15.60 -8.28
CA MET A 80 6.96 -14.16 -8.53
C MET A 80 8.32 -13.50 -8.44
N GLU A 81 9.14 -13.87 -7.45
CA GLU A 81 10.51 -13.36 -7.31
C GLU A 81 11.38 -13.75 -8.50
N ALA A 82 11.33 -15.03 -8.93
CA ALA A 82 12.04 -15.48 -10.11
C ALA A 82 11.57 -14.77 -11.39
N PHE A 83 10.27 -14.43 -11.48
CA PHE A 83 9.75 -13.62 -12.59
C PHE A 83 10.38 -12.22 -12.57
N VAL A 84 10.41 -11.57 -11.41
CA VAL A 84 10.95 -10.21 -11.25
C VAL A 84 12.44 -10.16 -11.53
N GLU A 85 13.21 -11.14 -11.01
CA GLU A 85 14.65 -11.29 -11.25
C GLU A 85 14.99 -11.41 -12.74
N ARG A 86 14.20 -12.17 -13.49
CA ARG A 86 14.37 -12.33 -14.95
C ARG A 86 14.29 -11.00 -15.70
N TYR A 87 13.50 -10.04 -15.21
CA TYR A 87 13.39 -8.71 -15.77
C TYR A 87 14.34 -7.69 -15.12
N GLY A 88 15.09 -8.07 -14.07
CA GLY A 88 16.00 -7.19 -13.34
C GLY A 88 15.31 -6.04 -12.63
N LEU A 89 14.13 -6.27 -12.06
CA LEU A 89 13.29 -5.24 -11.46
C LEU A 89 13.35 -5.28 -9.93
N ASP A 90 13.02 -4.15 -9.31
CA ASP A 90 12.75 -4.09 -7.87
C ASP A 90 11.42 -4.78 -7.55
N PHE A 91 11.38 -5.50 -6.43
CA PHE A 91 10.17 -6.19 -5.96
C PHE A 91 9.92 -5.93 -4.47
N ARG A 92 8.67 -5.77 -4.12
CA ARG A 92 8.21 -5.77 -2.73
C ARG A 92 6.86 -6.46 -2.59
N TYR A 93 6.59 -6.99 -1.42
CA TYR A 93 5.27 -7.55 -1.11
C TYR A 93 4.78 -7.10 0.27
N ASP A 94 3.48 -7.23 0.49
CA ASP A 94 2.79 -6.97 1.75
C ASP A 94 1.66 -7.99 1.90
N GLY A 95 1.38 -8.46 3.11
CA GLY A 95 0.29 -9.39 3.41
C GLY A 95 -0.88 -8.73 4.16
N THR A 96 -0.81 -7.43 4.42
CA THR A 96 -1.82 -6.74 5.22
C THR A 96 -3.07 -6.43 4.41
N ILE A 97 -4.15 -7.13 4.67
CA ILE A 97 -5.46 -6.89 4.04
C ILE A 97 -6.37 -6.18 5.05
N TRP A 98 -7.02 -5.15 4.57
CA TRP A 98 -7.94 -4.35 5.36
C TRP A 98 -9.39 -4.55 4.91
N PRO A 99 -10.38 -4.36 5.80
CA PRO A 99 -11.77 -4.25 5.41
C PRO A 99 -11.98 -3.18 4.35
N ARG A 100 -13.08 -3.24 3.64
CA ARG A 100 -13.49 -2.13 2.76
C ARG A 100 -13.81 -0.89 3.60
N VAL A 101 -13.76 0.25 2.96
CA VAL A 101 -14.01 1.55 3.61
C VAL A 101 -15.45 1.71 4.12
N ASP A 102 -16.39 0.95 3.54
CA ASP A 102 -17.79 0.85 3.99
C ASP A 102 -17.99 -0.11 5.16
N GLY A 103 -16.90 -0.74 5.64
CA GLY A 103 -16.92 -1.71 6.74
C GLY A 103 -17.13 -3.15 6.30
N ASP A 104 -17.24 -3.44 4.99
CA ASP A 104 -17.37 -4.81 4.51
C ASP A 104 -16.10 -5.61 4.79
N MET A 105 -16.25 -6.69 5.55
CA MET A 105 -15.17 -7.58 5.99
C MET A 105 -14.79 -8.65 4.95
N GLN A 106 -15.48 -8.72 3.83
CA GLN A 106 -15.22 -9.75 2.81
C GLN A 106 -13.77 -9.85 2.33
N PRO A 107 -12.99 -8.78 2.18
CA PRO A 107 -11.60 -8.90 1.79
C PRO A 107 -10.76 -9.75 2.75
N LEU A 108 -11.09 -9.75 4.05
CA LEU A 108 -10.32 -10.46 5.07
C LEU A 108 -10.32 -11.98 4.89
N LYS A 109 -11.27 -12.55 4.15
CA LYS A 109 -11.27 -13.98 3.83
C LYS A 109 -10.09 -14.42 2.96
N TYR A 110 -9.44 -13.45 2.30
CA TYR A 110 -8.24 -13.69 1.49
C TYR A 110 -6.96 -13.32 2.22
N ALA A 111 -7.04 -12.77 3.43
CA ALA A 111 -5.86 -12.48 4.24
C ALA A 111 -5.17 -13.77 4.66
N ILE A 112 -3.86 -13.80 4.59
CA ILE A 112 -3.06 -14.82 5.26
C ILE A 112 -3.02 -14.54 6.77
N SER A 113 -2.78 -15.56 7.56
CA SER A 113 -2.61 -15.34 9.00
C SER A 113 -1.33 -14.56 9.31
N MET A 114 -1.28 -13.96 10.49
CA MET A 114 -0.07 -13.26 10.94
C MET A 114 1.11 -14.23 11.08
N ASP A 115 0.85 -15.46 11.55
CA ASP A 115 1.89 -16.47 11.68
C ASP A 115 2.46 -16.88 10.32
N GLU A 116 1.61 -17.04 9.30
CA GLU A 116 2.07 -17.31 7.93
C GLU A 116 2.90 -16.13 7.38
N MET A 117 2.49 -14.88 7.65
CA MET A 117 3.25 -13.72 7.21
C MET A 117 4.62 -13.63 7.89
N ILE A 118 4.67 -13.89 9.19
CA ILE A 118 5.93 -13.97 9.94
C ILE A 118 6.82 -15.08 9.39
N GLN A 119 6.27 -16.25 9.09
CA GLN A 119 7.05 -17.35 8.53
C GLN A 119 7.63 -16.99 7.16
N ILE A 120 6.84 -16.38 6.29
CA ILE A 120 7.33 -15.87 5.00
C ILE A 120 8.50 -14.88 5.20
N ASP A 121 8.39 -13.94 6.15
CA ASP A 121 9.47 -12.98 6.40
C ASP A 121 10.73 -13.65 7.00
N LEU A 122 10.56 -14.71 7.81
CA LEU A 122 11.66 -15.46 8.40
C LEU A 122 12.39 -16.36 7.38
N ASP A 123 11.68 -16.84 6.36
CA ASP A 123 12.26 -17.66 5.29
C ASP A 123 13.21 -16.83 4.38
N TYR A 124 13.18 -15.49 4.49
CA TYR A 124 14.07 -14.58 3.77
C TYR A 124 15.08 -13.93 4.72
N PRO A 125 16.36 -14.36 4.70
CA PRO A 125 17.38 -13.87 5.63
C PRO A 125 17.52 -12.34 5.67
N ASP A 126 17.49 -11.69 4.51
CA ASP A 126 17.61 -10.23 4.41
C ASP A 126 16.44 -9.50 5.09
N ARG A 127 15.23 -10.06 5.07
CA ARG A 127 14.06 -9.50 5.75
C ARG A 127 14.12 -9.74 7.24
N SER A 128 14.54 -10.93 7.65
CA SER A 128 14.75 -11.26 9.07
C SER A 128 15.76 -10.29 9.70
N GLU A 129 16.89 -10.03 9.04
CA GLU A 129 17.89 -9.05 9.48
C GLU A 129 17.32 -7.62 9.57
N GLN A 130 16.54 -7.21 8.57
CA GLN A 130 15.88 -5.90 8.58
C GLN A 130 14.89 -5.75 9.76
N TRP A 131 14.13 -6.79 10.07
CA TRP A 131 13.22 -6.80 11.21
C TRP A 131 13.98 -6.74 12.53
N GLU A 132 15.07 -7.51 12.68
CA GLU A 132 15.92 -7.49 13.86
C GLU A 132 16.51 -6.09 14.08
N LYS A 133 17.11 -5.52 13.06
CA LYS A 133 17.66 -4.16 13.10
C LYS A 133 16.60 -3.14 13.50
N ARG A 134 15.44 -3.19 12.88
CA ARG A 134 14.33 -2.28 13.16
C ARG A 134 13.81 -2.47 14.60
N SER A 135 13.71 -3.71 15.07
CA SER A 135 13.32 -3.99 16.45
C SER A 135 14.29 -3.37 17.46
N LEU A 136 15.60 -3.47 17.22
CA LEU A 136 16.63 -2.87 18.05
C LEU A 136 16.57 -1.33 18.03
N GLU A 137 16.34 -0.71 16.87
CA GLU A 137 16.23 0.74 16.73
C GLU A 137 15.04 1.32 17.54
N PHE A 138 13.96 0.56 17.68
CA PHE A 138 12.75 0.99 18.38
C PHE A 138 12.62 0.40 19.80
N GLN A 139 13.58 -0.40 20.24
CA GLN A 139 13.56 -1.00 21.58
C GLN A 139 13.59 0.08 22.66
N GLY A 140 12.61 0.04 23.53
CA GLY A 140 12.49 1.01 24.64
C GLY A 140 11.94 2.38 24.27
N ILE A 141 11.58 2.61 23.01
CA ILE A 141 10.90 3.83 22.59
C ILE A 141 9.40 3.68 22.90
N ALA A 142 8.98 4.15 24.06
CA ALA A 142 7.56 4.28 24.37
C ALA A 142 7.00 5.47 23.55
N VAL A 143 6.16 5.20 22.57
CA VAL A 143 5.41 6.25 21.87
C VAL A 143 4.28 6.74 22.80
N ARG A 144 4.65 7.58 23.74
CA ARG A 144 3.68 8.37 24.51
C ARG A 144 3.18 9.52 23.64
N ASN A 145 2.28 9.23 22.74
CA ASN A 145 1.67 10.28 21.94
C ASN A 145 0.26 10.52 22.45
N GLU A 146 0.02 11.70 23.03
CA GLU A 146 -1.31 12.13 23.44
C GLU A 146 -2.26 12.35 22.24
N TYR A 147 -1.69 12.43 21.03
CA TYR A 147 -2.44 12.64 19.79
C TYR A 147 -2.88 11.31 19.16
N VAL A 148 -4.04 11.38 18.49
CA VAL A 148 -4.59 10.22 17.78
C VAL A 148 -3.72 9.84 16.57
N TYR A 149 -3.26 10.86 15.81
CA TYR A 149 -2.46 10.65 14.60
C TYR A 149 -0.98 10.95 14.82
N SER A 150 -0.14 9.94 14.68
CA SER A 150 1.32 10.04 14.71
C SER A 150 1.97 9.92 13.31
N CYS A 151 1.19 9.54 12.29
CA CYS A 151 1.65 9.34 10.91
C CYS A 151 1.72 10.64 10.11
N GLY A 152 1.95 10.56 8.79
CA GLY A 152 2.02 11.72 7.88
C GLY A 152 0.68 12.31 7.45
N ALA A 153 -0.46 11.70 7.83
CA ALA A 153 -1.79 12.15 7.44
C ALA A 153 -2.06 13.59 7.88
N GLY A 154 -2.48 14.46 6.97
CA GLY A 154 -2.72 15.87 7.24
C GLY A 154 -1.45 16.70 7.53
N LEU A 155 -0.26 16.13 7.38
CA LEU A 155 1.03 16.81 7.55
C LEU A 155 1.88 16.76 6.26
N ARG A 156 1.94 15.61 5.64
CA ARG A 156 2.77 15.35 4.43
C ARG A 156 1.95 14.67 3.33
N THR A 157 0.77 14.19 3.65
CA THR A 157 -0.11 13.46 2.74
C THR A 157 -1.53 13.99 2.82
N PHE A 158 -2.22 13.91 1.72
CA PHE A 158 -3.65 14.15 1.58
C PHE A 158 -4.23 13.15 0.57
N HIS A 159 -5.54 13.07 0.53
CA HIS A 159 -6.28 12.28 -0.44
C HIS A 159 -7.39 13.16 -1.02
N ILE A 160 -7.54 13.12 -2.34
CA ILE A 160 -8.68 13.72 -3.04
C ILE A 160 -9.43 12.56 -3.70
N ASP A 161 -10.69 12.40 -3.34
CA ASP A 161 -11.53 11.35 -3.92
C ASP A 161 -12.07 11.74 -5.31
N SER A 162 -12.74 10.80 -5.98
CA SER A 162 -13.30 11.00 -7.32
C SER A 162 -14.41 12.06 -7.40
N THR A 163 -14.90 12.55 -6.27
CA THR A 163 -15.90 13.61 -6.17
C THR A 163 -15.30 14.97 -5.77
N GLY A 164 -13.96 15.07 -5.76
CA GLY A 164 -13.25 16.30 -5.44
C GLY A 164 -13.18 16.64 -3.95
N ARG A 165 -13.45 15.69 -3.06
CA ARG A 165 -13.37 15.90 -1.61
C ARG A 165 -11.97 15.56 -1.09
N MET A 166 -11.35 16.52 -0.44
CA MET A 166 -10.02 16.38 0.16
C MET A 166 -10.10 15.94 1.61
N SER A 167 -9.35 14.92 1.97
CA SER A 167 -9.20 14.37 3.33
C SER A 167 -7.73 14.13 3.67
N ALA A 168 -7.42 13.82 4.93
CA ALA A 168 -6.04 13.63 5.40
C ALA A 168 -5.33 12.45 4.73
N CYS A 169 -6.05 11.36 4.47
CA CYS A 169 -5.59 10.22 3.69
C CYS A 169 -6.79 9.37 3.25
N MET A 170 -6.54 8.36 2.44
CA MET A 170 -7.56 7.43 1.94
C MET A 170 -8.31 6.71 3.07
N MET A 171 -7.68 6.50 4.23
CA MET A 171 -8.26 5.83 5.38
C MET A 171 -8.97 6.83 6.33
N ALA A 172 -8.34 7.97 6.62
CA ALA A 172 -8.90 9.03 7.45
C ALA A 172 -9.72 10.00 6.57
N ARG A 173 -10.97 9.61 6.29
CA ARG A 173 -11.87 10.31 5.36
C ARG A 173 -12.66 11.45 5.97
N LYS A 174 -12.64 11.58 7.29
CA LYS A 174 -13.29 12.66 8.02
C LYS A 174 -12.25 13.42 8.86
N PRO A 175 -12.31 14.75 8.89
CA PRO A 175 -13.13 15.62 8.04
C PRO A 175 -12.74 15.54 6.56
N ALA A 176 -13.65 15.92 5.66
CA ALA A 176 -13.38 16.05 4.24
C ALA A 176 -13.98 17.37 3.72
N PHE A 177 -13.24 18.05 2.85
CA PHE A 177 -13.55 19.37 2.34
C PHE A 177 -13.72 19.33 0.83
N ASP A 178 -14.77 19.96 0.34
CA ASP A 178 -15.11 20.02 -1.08
C ASP A 178 -14.27 21.10 -1.78
N LEU A 179 -13.36 20.67 -2.67
CA LEU A 179 -12.48 21.57 -3.42
C LEU A 179 -13.17 22.33 -4.55
N PHE A 180 -14.44 22.05 -4.83
CA PHE A 180 -15.25 22.90 -5.72
C PHE A 180 -15.81 24.14 -4.99
N SER A 181 -15.90 24.10 -3.66
CA SER A 181 -16.39 25.20 -2.84
C SER A 181 -15.32 25.86 -1.95
N MET A 182 -14.16 25.22 -1.81
CA MET A 182 -13.05 25.68 -0.95
C MET A 182 -11.74 25.56 -1.72
N ASN A 183 -10.84 26.54 -1.60
CA ASN A 183 -9.52 26.42 -2.21
C ASN A 183 -8.66 25.36 -1.50
N PHE A 184 -7.66 24.85 -2.21
CA PHE A 184 -6.79 23.77 -1.71
C PHE A 184 -6.07 24.14 -0.42
N MET A 185 -5.54 25.35 -0.29
CA MET A 185 -4.75 25.75 0.88
C MET A 185 -5.60 25.85 2.15
N ASP A 186 -6.82 26.35 2.03
CA ASP A 186 -7.75 26.41 3.17
C ASP A 186 -8.17 25.01 3.60
N ALA A 187 -8.45 24.11 2.64
CA ALA A 187 -8.75 22.71 2.90
C ALA A 187 -7.56 22.00 3.57
N TRP A 188 -6.34 22.24 3.07
CA TRP A 188 -5.12 21.69 3.63
C TRP A 188 -4.89 22.14 5.07
N GLN A 189 -5.07 23.42 5.37
CA GLN A 189 -4.93 23.95 6.71
C GLN A 189 -5.94 23.30 7.67
N GLN A 190 -7.20 23.18 7.26
CA GLN A 190 -8.24 22.55 8.09
C GLN A 190 -7.99 21.06 8.31
N ILE A 191 -7.48 20.34 7.31
CA ILE A 191 -7.06 18.93 7.47
C ILE A 191 -5.91 18.83 8.47
N GLY A 192 -5.00 19.81 8.48
CA GLY A 192 -3.89 19.88 9.42
C GLY A 192 -4.33 19.87 10.89
N GLU A 193 -5.52 20.42 11.20
CA GLU A 193 -6.08 20.40 12.55
C GLU A 193 -6.36 18.98 13.09
N LEU A 194 -6.50 17.99 12.20
CA LEU A 194 -6.60 16.58 12.60
C LEU A 194 -5.40 16.15 13.47
N ARG A 195 -4.24 16.78 13.27
CA ARG A 195 -3.01 16.52 14.04
C ARG A 195 -3.12 16.91 15.51
N ASN A 196 -4.02 17.86 15.81
CA ASN A 196 -4.28 18.34 17.15
C ASN A 196 -5.31 17.50 17.92
N MET A 197 -5.89 16.48 17.27
CA MET A 197 -6.85 15.57 17.88
C MET A 197 -6.18 14.75 18.97
N LYS A 198 -6.58 14.97 20.21
CA LYS A 198 -6.09 14.23 21.37
C LYS A 198 -6.94 13.00 21.65
N ARG A 199 -6.30 11.98 22.20
CA ARG A 199 -6.99 10.78 22.69
C ARG A 199 -7.92 11.16 23.85
N GLN A 200 -9.15 10.71 23.78
CA GLN A 200 -10.17 11.01 24.80
C GLN A 200 -10.23 9.98 25.93
N ARG A 201 -9.60 8.81 25.73
CA ARG A 201 -9.60 7.70 26.70
C ARG A 201 -8.20 7.12 26.79
N HIS A 202 -7.84 6.68 27.97
CA HIS A 202 -6.68 5.83 28.16
C HIS A 202 -6.90 4.49 27.45
N THR A 203 -5.91 4.03 26.74
CA THR A 203 -5.91 2.76 26.02
C THR A 203 -4.63 2.00 26.35
N GLU A 204 -4.66 0.69 26.19
CA GLU A 204 -3.47 -0.15 26.33
C GLU A 204 -2.33 0.24 25.37
N CYS A 205 -2.66 0.95 24.30
CA CYS A 205 -1.68 1.48 23.34
C CYS A 205 -0.68 2.47 24.00
N GLU A 206 -1.06 3.14 25.08
CA GLU A 206 -0.19 4.12 25.76
C GLU A 206 0.99 3.47 26.46
N THR A 207 0.83 2.22 26.88
CA THR A 207 1.85 1.44 27.59
C THR A 207 2.39 0.28 26.75
N CYS A 208 1.97 0.16 25.51
CA CYS A 208 2.35 -0.92 24.63
C CYS A 208 3.84 -0.85 24.28
N LEU A 209 4.59 -1.90 24.58
CA LEU A 209 6.03 -1.98 24.34
C LEU A 209 6.42 -1.97 22.86
N VAL A 210 5.49 -2.41 22.00
CA VAL A 210 5.66 -2.41 20.53
C VAL A 210 4.93 -1.25 19.85
N GLY A 211 4.46 -0.28 20.61
CA GLY A 211 3.70 0.87 20.06
C GLY A 211 4.42 1.65 18.99
N ALA A 212 5.76 1.74 19.07
CA ALA A 212 6.59 2.41 18.06
C ALA A 212 6.64 1.66 16.71
N LEU A 213 6.47 0.34 16.73
CA LEU A 213 6.43 -0.53 15.55
C LEU A 213 4.99 -0.76 15.04
N CYS A 214 4.00 -0.36 15.81
CA CYS A 214 2.60 -0.64 15.50
C CYS A 214 2.12 0.19 14.30
N LEU A 215 1.62 -0.50 13.29
CA LEU A 215 1.05 0.10 12.08
C LEU A 215 -0.48 0.28 12.16
N GLN A 216 -1.09 0.08 13.33
CA GLN A 216 -2.53 0.24 13.47
C GLN A 216 -2.95 1.66 13.13
N CYS A 217 -3.80 1.78 12.13
CA CYS A 217 -4.26 3.05 11.60
C CYS A 217 -5.48 3.56 12.37
N PRO A 218 -5.43 4.73 13.02
CA PRO A 218 -6.58 5.31 13.69
C PRO A 218 -7.71 5.72 12.73
N GLY A 219 -7.41 5.86 11.44
CA GLY A 219 -8.41 6.14 10.41
C GLY A 219 -9.45 5.02 10.24
N TRP A 220 -9.16 3.80 10.68
CA TRP A 220 -10.12 2.70 10.67
C TRP A 220 -11.20 2.79 11.76
N SER A 221 -11.00 3.65 12.73
CA SER A 221 -11.97 3.85 13.82
C SER A 221 -12.98 4.96 13.55
N GLN A 222 -12.97 5.55 12.36
CA GLN A 222 -13.85 6.65 11.95
C GLN A 222 -15.20 6.15 11.38
#